data_655b62c724ea20154195266ff2104184
#
_entry.id   655b62c724ea20154195266ff2104184
#
_cell.length_a   1.000
_cell.length_b   1.000
_cell.length_c   1.000
_cell.angle_alpha   90.00
_cell.angle_beta   90.00
_cell.angle_gamma   90.00
#
_symmetry.space_group_name_H-M   'P 1'
#
loop_
_entity.id
_entity.type
_entity.pdbx_description
1 polymer ?
#
loop_
_entity_poly.entity_id
_entity_poly.type
_entity_poly.pdbx_seq_one_letter_code
_entity_poly.pdbx_strand_id
1 'polypeptide(L)'
;IKGVGPIMAIVMLCSTLNFTKITDHRKFACYCGLAPFEHSSGTSVRGGCHTSSMANRDIKVQLNRSALIAIRCDPQLKAYYERKVAEGKHKFSVLNAVRAKIAARCFAVVRRGTPYVALQI
;
A
#
# COMPACT_ATOMS: atom_id res chain seq x y z
N ILE A 1 1.16 -9.80 -10.10
CA ILE A 1 1.66 -8.52 -9.56
C ILE A 1 3.04 -8.77 -8.95
N LYS A 2 4.05 -8.05 -9.42
CA LYS A 2 5.40 -8.13 -8.88
C LYS A 2 5.41 -7.76 -7.40
N GLY A 3 6.06 -8.58 -6.58
CA GLY A 3 6.10 -8.42 -5.13
C GLY A 3 4.95 -9.10 -4.37
N VAL A 4 3.90 -9.54 -5.06
CA VAL A 4 2.79 -10.28 -4.45
C VAL A 4 2.95 -11.76 -4.72
N GLY A 5 3.49 -12.46 -3.73
CA GLY A 5 3.60 -13.91 -3.74
C GLY A 5 2.41 -14.61 -3.06
N PRO A 6 2.47 -15.95 -2.92
CA PRO A 6 1.37 -16.72 -2.30
C PRO A 6 1.04 -16.28 -0.87
N ILE A 7 2.05 -15.96 -0.06
CA ILE A 7 1.85 -15.53 1.33
C ILE A 7 1.10 -14.20 1.36
N MET A 8 1.50 -13.22 0.57
CA MET A 8 0.82 -11.93 0.50
C MET A 8 -0.61 -12.09 -0.03
N ALA A 9 -0.82 -12.95 -1.01
CA ALA A 9 -2.15 -13.24 -1.53
C ALA A 9 -3.06 -13.82 -0.44
N ILE A 10 -2.57 -14.77 0.33
CA ILE A 10 -3.32 -15.37 1.45
C ILE A 10 -3.64 -14.31 2.51
N VAL A 11 -2.67 -13.47 2.87
CA VAL A 11 -2.87 -12.38 3.83
C VAL A 11 -3.96 -11.42 3.35
N MET A 12 -3.96 -11.06 2.08
CA MET A 12 -5.00 -10.21 1.48
C MET A 12 -6.38 -10.87 1.54
N LEU A 13 -6.48 -12.13 1.15
CA LEU A 13 -7.74 -12.88 1.18
C LEU A 13 -8.31 -13.02 2.58
N CYS A 14 -7.46 -13.36 3.56
CA CYS A 14 -7.88 -13.54 4.94
C CYS A 14 -8.28 -12.22 5.60
N SER A 15 -7.49 -11.17 5.45
CA SER A 15 -7.74 -9.88 6.09
C SER A 15 -8.96 -9.14 5.55
N THR A 16 -9.32 -9.40 4.29
CA THR A 16 -10.48 -8.78 3.62
C THR A 16 -11.70 -9.70 3.56
N LEU A 17 -11.63 -10.90 4.11
CA LEU A 17 -12.61 -11.97 3.95
C LEU A 17 -12.98 -12.17 2.47
N ASN A 18 -11.98 -12.50 1.67
CA ASN A 18 -12.10 -12.66 0.22
C ASN A 18 -12.63 -11.39 -0.47
N PHE A 19 -12.16 -10.21 -0.03
CA PHE A 19 -12.57 -8.89 -0.54
C PHE A 19 -14.07 -8.60 -0.38
N THR A 20 -14.72 -9.20 0.60
CA THR A 20 -16.14 -8.96 0.90
C THR A 20 -16.34 -7.97 2.04
N LYS A 21 -15.53 -8.06 3.11
CA LYS A 21 -15.59 -7.18 4.27
C LYS A 21 -14.95 -5.82 3.99
N ILE A 22 -13.79 -5.83 3.35
CA ILE A 22 -13.09 -4.62 2.92
C ILE A 22 -13.04 -4.65 1.39
N THR A 23 -13.81 -3.78 0.76
CA THR A 23 -13.99 -3.73 -0.70
C THR A 23 -13.26 -2.57 -1.36
N ASP A 24 -12.80 -1.60 -0.57
CA ASP A 24 -12.10 -0.41 -1.04
C ASP A 24 -10.64 -0.39 -0.54
N HIS A 25 -9.71 -0.16 -1.46
CA HIS A 25 -8.29 -0.10 -1.13
C HIS A 25 -7.94 1.03 -0.15
N ARG A 26 -8.70 2.12 -0.14
CA ARG A 26 -8.49 3.23 0.81
C ARG A 26 -8.83 2.82 2.24
N LYS A 27 -9.94 2.10 2.42
CA LYS A 27 -10.32 1.52 3.72
C LYS A 27 -9.29 0.49 4.17
N PHE A 28 -8.80 -0.33 3.26
CA PHE A 28 -7.72 -1.27 3.55
C PHE A 28 -6.43 -0.56 3.96
N ALA A 29 -6.06 0.54 3.30
CA ALA A 29 -4.90 1.34 3.66
C ALA A 29 -5.01 1.89 5.10
N CYS A 30 -6.19 2.36 5.50
CA CYS A 30 -6.44 2.74 6.90
C CYS A 30 -6.32 1.56 7.86
N TYR A 31 -6.89 0.42 7.50
CA TYR A 31 -6.87 -0.80 8.32
C TYR A 31 -5.45 -1.31 8.58
N CYS A 32 -4.56 -1.28 7.61
CA CYS A 32 -3.19 -1.75 7.77
C CYS A 32 -2.17 -0.63 8.07
N GLY A 33 -2.63 0.60 8.32
CA GLY A 33 -1.79 1.70 8.76
C GLY A 33 -0.92 2.33 7.68
N LEU A 34 -1.37 2.29 6.44
CA LEU A 34 -0.68 2.93 5.31
C LEU A 34 -1.13 4.38 5.11
N ALA A 35 -2.40 4.67 5.44
CA ALA A 35 -2.95 6.01 5.30
C ALA A 35 -2.59 6.86 6.52
N PRO A 36 -2.00 8.04 6.34
CA PRO A 36 -1.76 8.96 7.45
C PRO A 36 -3.06 9.57 7.95
N PHE A 37 -3.15 9.78 9.27
CA PHE A 37 -4.22 10.55 9.89
C PHE A 37 -3.74 11.95 10.19
N GLU A 38 -4.57 12.92 9.87
CA GLU A 38 -4.38 14.29 10.27
C GLU A 38 -5.13 14.54 11.58
N HIS A 39 -4.38 14.81 12.66
CA HIS A 39 -4.95 15.22 13.92
C HIS A 39 -5.10 16.75 13.94
N SER A 40 -6.26 17.20 13.53
CA SER A 40 -6.66 18.60 13.74
C SER A 40 -8.01 18.63 14.44
N SER A 41 -8.07 19.31 15.57
CA SER A 41 -9.32 19.61 16.24
C SER A 41 -9.43 21.14 16.35
N GLY A 42 -10.17 21.73 15.44
CA GLY A 42 -10.31 23.18 15.33
C GLY A 42 -9.00 23.88 14.92
N THR A 43 -8.92 25.20 15.18
CA THR A 43 -7.78 26.02 14.79
C THR A 43 -6.61 26.00 15.79
N SER A 44 -6.82 25.44 16.98
CA SER A 44 -5.86 25.50 18.09
C SER A 44 -4.99 24.25 18.24
N VAL A 45 -5.36 23.09 17.66
CA VAL A 45 -4.60 21.86 17.74
C VAL A 45 -4.25 21.39 16.34
N ARG A 46 -2.99 21.49 15.98
CA ARG A 46 -2.45 20.97 14.72
C ARG A 46 -1.45 19.87 15.03
N GLY A 47 -1.87 18.62 14.83
CA GLY A 47 -0.96 17.49 14.86
C GLY A 47 -0.41 17.20 13.47
N GLY A 48 0.77 16.61 13.38
CA GLY A 48 1.31 16.09 12.13
C GLY A 48 0.52 14.90 11.61
N CYS A 49 0.59 14.63 10.30
CA CYS A 49 0.03 13.42 9.71
C CYS A 49 0.83 12.20 10.19
N HIS A 50 0.14 11.22 10.75
CA HIS A 50 0.73 9.95 11.12
C HIS A 50 -0.25 8.78 10.95
N THR A 51 0.27 7.57 10.88
CA THR A 51 -0.56 6.36 10.76
C THR A 51 -1.19 6.00 12.10
N SER A 52 -2.38 5.41 12.06
CA SER A 52 -3.07 4.97 13.27
C SER A 52 -2.29 3.89 14.01
N SER A 53 -2.20 4.02 15.34
CA SER A 53 -1.64 2.99 16.22
C SER A 53 -2.50 1.73 16.30
N MET A 54 -3.78 1.84 15.94
CA MET A 54 -4.73 0.71 15.92
C MET A 54 -4.66 -0.12 14.63
N ALA A 55 -3.80 0.27 13.69
CA ALA A 55 -3.65 -0.42 12.43
C ALA A 55 -3.01 -1.81 12.58
N ASN A 56 -3.34 -2.73 11.68
CA ASN A 56 -2.78 -4.07 11.66
C ASN A 56 -1.32 -4.05 11.18
N ARG A 57 -0.40 -4.21 12.11
CA ARG A 57 1.04 -4.15 11.85
C ARG A 57 1.55 -5.36 11.07
N ASP A 58 0.96 -6.54 11.24
CA ASP A 58 1.41 -7.77 10.56
C ASP A 58 1.21 -7.66 9.05
N ILE A 59 0.06 -7.15 8.64
CA ILE A 59 -0.22 -6.87 7.22
C ILE A 59 0.76 -5.83 6.67
N LYS A 60 1.04 -4.80 7.44
CA LYS A 60 2.00 -3.77 7.07
C LYS A 60 3.40 -4.33 6.84
N VAL A 61 3.85 -5.28 7.67
CA VAL A 61 5.13 -5.97 7.50
C VAL A 61 5.16 -6.77 6.20
N GLN A 62 4.11 -7.50 5.88
CA GLN A 62 4.02 -8.26 4.63
C GLN A 62 4.00 -7.33 3.40
N LEU A 63 3.26 -6.24 3.46
CA LEU A 63 3.26 -5.21 2.41
C LEU A 63 4.63 -4.55 2.26
N ASN A 64 5.36 -4.37 3.36
CA ASN A 64 6.72 -3.86 3.30
C ASN A 64 7.64 -4.79 2.51
N ARG A 65 7.59 -6.08 2.77
CA ARG A 65 8.36 -7.09 2.00
C ARG A 65 7.96 -7.06 0.52
N SER A 66 6.68 -7.01 0.23
CA SER A 66 6.17 -6.90 -1.14
C SER A 66 6.68 -5.64 -1.84
N ALA A 67 6.68 -4.51 -1.17
CA ALA A 67 7.17 -3.24 -1.70
C ALA A 67 8.68 -3.28 -1.99
N LEU A 68 9.48 -3.84 -1.09
CA LEU A 68 10.93 -3.98 -1.28
C LEU A 68 11.28 -4.87 -2.48
N ILE A 69 10.51 -5.91 -2.71
CA ILE A 69 10.66 -6.76 -3.90
C ILE A 69 10.21 -6.00 -5.15
N ALA A 70 9.06 -5.34 -5.08
CA ALA A 70 8.48 -4.63 -6.22
C ALA A 70 9.38 -3.51 -6.76
N ILE A 71 10.00 -2.71 -5.89
CA ILE A 71 10.93 -1.65 -6.33
C ILE A 71 12.20 -2.18 -7.02
N ARG A 72 12.48 -3.48 -6.88
CA ARG A 72 13.59 -4.14 -7.57
C ARG A 72 13.16 -4.80 -8.86
N CYS A 73 11.96 -5.39 -8.88
CA CYS A 73 11.49 -6.28 -9.95
C CYS A 73 10.47 -5.65 -10.89
N ASP A 74 9.76 -4.62 -10.45
CA ASP A 74 8.73 -3.93 -11.25
C ASP A 74 9.30 -2.62 -11.80
N PRO A 75 9.50 -2.49 -13.12
CA PRO A 75 10.12 -1.30 -13.70
C PRO A 75 9.33 -0.01 -13.41
N GLN A 76 8.01 -0.09 -13.38
CA GLN A 76 7.14 1.06 -13.12
C GLN A 76 7.27 1.54 -11.67
N LEU A 77 7.24 0.63 -10.71
CA LEU A 77 7.38 0.98 -9.29
C LEU A 77 8.80 1.39 -8.93
N LYS A 78 9.80 0.80 -9.58
CA LYS A 78 11.20 1.22 -9.47
C LYS A 78 11.37 2.66 -9.93
N ALA A 79 10.90 2.99 -11.13
CA ALA A 79 10.98 4.34 -11.67
C ALA A 79 10.23 5.37 -10.79
N TYR A 80 9.07 5.00 -10.29
CA TYR A 80 8.32 5.83 -9.35
C TYR A 80 9.12 6.10 -8.07
N TYR A 81 9.69 5.06 -7.47
CA TYR A 81 10.47 5.17 -6.25
C TYR A 81 11.69 6.07 -6.45
N GLU A 82 12.49 5.79 -7.47
CA GLU A 82 13.70 6.56 -7.78
C GLU A 82 13.38 8.04 -8.05
N ARG A 83 12.35 8.32 -8.82
CA ARG A 83 11.91 9.69 -9.11
C ARG A 83 11.52 10.44 -7.82
N LYS A 84 10.73 9.81 -6.96
CA LYS A 84 10.26 10.45 -5.72
C LYS A 84 11.38 10.69 -4.71
N VAL A 85 12.33 9.79 -4.62
CA VAL A 85 13.52 9.99 -3.81
C VAL A 85 14.40 11.12 -4.37
N ALA A 86 14.56 11.20 -5.68
CA ALA A 86 15.28 12.28 -6.35
C ALA A 86 14.62 13.64 -6.15
N GLU A 87 13.28 13.68 -6.02
CA GLU A 87 12.53 14.90 -5.67
C GLU A 87 12.74 15.35 -4.22
N GLY A 88 13.53 14.64 -3.43
CA GLY A 88 13.82 14.95 -2.03
C GLY A 88 12.87 14.34 -1.01
N LYS A 89 11.97 13.45 -1.41
CA LYS A 89 11.08 12.76 -0.48
C LYS A 89 11.83 11.69 0.33
N HIS A 90 11.45 11.54 1.59
CA HIS A 90 12.04 10.55 2.46
C HIS A 90 11.74 9.13 1.96
N LYS A 91 12.76 8.28 1.95
CA LYS A 91 12.67 6.91 1.42
C LYS A 91 11.53 6.08 2.02
N PHE A 92 11.31 6.17 3.33
CA PHE A 92 10.22 5.45 3.99
C PHE A 92 8.84 5.95 3.58
N SER A 93 8.68 7.27 3.35
CA SER A 93 7.42 7.82 2.84
C SER A 93 7.13 7.33 1.42
N VAL A 94 8.15 7.28 0.58
CA VAL A 94 8.00 6.75 -0.80
C VAL A 94 7.69 5.25 -0.77
N LEU A 95 8.35 4.49 0.10
CA LEU A 95 8.08 3.07 0.27
C LEU A 95 6.65 2.82 0.76
N ASN A 96 6.15 3.66 1.66
CA ASN A 96 4.76 3.60 2.11
C ASN A 96 3.77 3.83 0.95
N ALA A 97 4.06 4.78 0.07
CA ALA A 97 3.27 5.00 -1.14
C ALA A 97 3.31 3.79 -2.09
N VAL A 98 4.45 3.12 -2.21
CA VAL A 98 4.56 1.87 -2.99
C VAL A 98 3.69 0.77 -2.39
N ARG A 99 3.67 0.60 -1.07
CA ARG A 99 2.77 -0.35 -0.38
C ARG A 99 1.31 -0.07 -0.72
N ALA A 100 0.89 1.18 -0.66
CA ALA A 100 -0.47 1.59 -1.01
C ALA A 100 -0.80 1.30 -2.47
N LYS A 101 0.14 1.49 -3.39
CA LYS A 101 -0.02 1.15 -4.81
C LYS A 101 -0.17 -0.34 -5.05
N ILE A 102 0.59 -1.17 -4.35
CA ILE A 102 0.47 -2.63 -4.42
C ILE A 102 -0.92 -3.08 -3.94
N ALA A 103 -1.36 -2.57 -2.80
CA ALA A 103 -2.70 -2.86 -2.28
C ALA A 103 -3.78 -2.44 -3.28
N ALA A 104 -3.71 -1.24 -3.83
CA ALA A 104 -4.66 -0.75 -4.83
C ALA A 104 -4.69 -1.64 -6.09
N ARG A 105 -3.55 -2.14 -6.54
CA ARG A 105 -3.47 -3.09 -7.66
C ARG A 105 -4.16 -4.41 -7.34
N CYS A 106 -4.01 -4.93 -6.12
CA CYS A 106 -4.70 -6.15 -5.69
C CYS A 106 -6.21 -5.98 -5.73
N PHE A 107 -6.74 -4.88 -5.19
CA PHE A 107 -8.18 -4.58 -5.24
C PHE A 107 -8.69 -4.39 -6.67
N ALA A 108 -7.91 -3.73 -7.51
CA ALA A 108 -8.27 -3.51 -8.91
C ALA A 108 -8.36 -4.83 -9.69
N VAL A 109 -7.43 -5.75 -9.48
CA VAL A 109 -7.42 -7.08 -10.10
C VAL A 109 -8.65 -7.88 -9.68
N VAL A 110 -8.97 -7.90 -8.39
CA VAL A 110 -10.14 -8.62 -7.88
C VAL A 110 -11.45 -8.02 -8.40
N ARG A 111 -11.56 -6.70 -8.41
CA ARG A 111 -12.74 -6.00 -8.94
C ARG A 111 -12.95 -6.29 -10.42
N ARG A 112 -11.89 -6.30 -11.19
CA ARG A 112 -11.94 -6.55 -12.63
C ARG A 112 -12.20 -8.00 -12.96
N GLY A 113 -11.82 -8.93 -12.09
CA GLY A 113 -11.96 -10.37 -12.31
C GLY A 113 -11.05 -10.95 -13.38
N THR A 114 -9.98 -10.24 -13.76
CA THR A 114 -9.00 -10.67 -14.74
C THR A 114 -7.59 -10.61 -14.18
N PRO A 115 -6.65 -11.46 -14.66
CA PRO A 115 -5.27 -11.42 -14.20
C PRO A 115 -4.62 -10.06 -14.39
N TYR A 116 -3.63 -9.79 -13.55
CA TYR A 116 -2.85 -8.56 -13.67
C TYR A 116 -2.05 -8.54 -14.98
N VAL A 117 -2.16 -7.43 -15.68
CA VAL A 117 -1.35 -7.16 -16.88
C VAL A 117 -0.43 -5.99 -16.57
N ALA A 118 0.88 -6.21 -16.69
CA ALA A 118 1.86 -5.14 -16.55
C ALA A 118 1.75 -4.16 -17.72
N LEU A 119 1.67 -2.88 -17.41
CA LEU A 119 1.76 -1.86 -18.45
C LEU A 119 3.17 -1.89 -19.03
N GLN A 120 3.25 -2.11 -20.33
CA GLN A 120 4.50 -1.92 -21.06
C GLN A 120 4.71 -0.41 -21.27
N ILE A 121 5.82 0.02 -20.79
CA ILE A 121 6.24 1.42 -20.97
C ILE A 121 7.21 1.48 -22.15
#